data_f4b6b6f43b9062dba9f18c5a9b0fd4a2
#
_entry.id   f4b6b6f43b9062dba9f18c5a9b0fd4a2
#
_cell.length_a   1.000
_cell.length_b   1.000
_cell.length_c   1.000
_cell.angle_alpha   90.00
_cell.angle_beta   90.00
_cell.angle_gamma   90.00
#
_symmetry.space_group_name_H-M   'P 1'
#
loop_
_entity.id
_entity.type
_entity.pdbx_description
1 polymer ?
#
loop_
_entity_poly.entity_id
_entity_poly.type
_entity_poly.pdbx_seq_one_letter_code
_entity_poly.pdbx_strand_id
1 'polypeptide(L)'
;SLVGSEMCIRDSPSEIAAKLNHAVMEQNDANMFVTMFIGALELDSGRLSYCSVGHNPPLLVEPDKQSSFVDTVPNIPIGVCDGFEFTEQCVMLPKESTLLIYTDGLNEAENSNCELLGNERMLGEMSHLGNLSARSVVERMIQLVTGFAGEAEQSDDLTLLCVRSVSYT
;
A
#
# COMPACT_ATOMS: atom_id res chain seq x y z
N SER A 1 21.89 4.67 9.62
CA SER A 1 22.12 4.84 8.19
C SER A 1 21.93 3.50 7.49
N LEU A 2 20.76 3.25 6.91
CA LEU A 2 20.45 2.08 6.07
C LEU A 2 21.11 2.18 4.66
N VAL A 3 22.26 2.80 4.57
CA VAL A 3 23.03 2.95 3.34
C VAL A 3 24.06 1.83 3.29
N GLY A 4 23.70 0.70 2.69
CA GLY A 4 24.65 -0.39 2.49
C GLY A 4 24.12 -1.70 1.94
N SER A 5 22.82 -1.94 1.93
CA SER A 5 22.31 -3.07 1.15
C SER A 5 22.20 -2.62 -0.32
N GLU A 6 23.10 -3.11 -1.17
CA GLU A 6 22.99 -2.94 -2.61
C GLU A 6 21.66 -3.59 -3.06
N MET A 7 20.61 -2.77 -3.19
CA MET A 7 19.40 -3.15 -3.92
C MET A 7 19.82 -3.25 -5.39
N CYS A 8 20.13 -4.46 -5.82
CA CYS A 8 20.34 -4.71 -7.24
C CYS A 8 19.00 -4.52 -7.97
N ILE A 9 19.01 -3.79 -9.08
CA ILE A 9 17.86 -3.56 -9.99
C ILE A 9 17.25 -4.89 -10.50
N ARG A 10 17.82 -6.05 -10.13
CA ARG A 10 17.38 -7.40 -10.50
C ARG A 10 16.76 -8.20 -9.35
N ASP A 11 16.74 -7.67 -8.14
CA ASP A 11 16.15 -8.40 -7.02
C ASP A 11 14.61 -8.35 -7.11
N SER A 12 13.98 -9.47 -6.85
CA SER A 12 12.53 -9.55 -6.74
C SER A 12 12.02 -8.90 -5.45
N PRO A 13 10.75 -8.48 -5.37
CA PRO A 13 10.16 -7.93 -4.15
C PRO A 13 10.34 -8.82 -2.91
N SER A 14 10.26 -10.15 -3.05
CA SER A 14 10.49 -11.09 -1.95
C SER A 14 11.96 -11.16 -1.52
N GLU A 15 12.90 -11.10 -2.46
CA GLU A 15 14.33 -11.04 -2.15
C GLU A 15 14.71 -9.74 -1.44
N ILE A 16 14.11 -8.61 -1.85
CA ILE A 16 14.27 -7.33 -1.15
C ILE A 16 13.73 -7.42 0.28
N ALA A 17 12.54 -7.99 0.47
CA ALA A 17 11.97 -8.21 1.81
C ALA A 17 12.88 -9.07 2.69
N ALA A 18 13.42 -10.17 2.16
CA ALA A 18 14.32 -11.05 2.90
C ALA A 18 15.62 -10.35 3.32
N LYS A 19 16.24 -9.57 2.41
CA LYS A 19 17.46 -8.79 2.71
C LYS A 19 17.20 -7.72 3.78
N LEU A 20 16.07 -6.99 3.65
CA LEU A 20 15.68 -6.00 4.66
C LEU A 20 15.41 -6.64 6.02
N ASN A 21 14.71 -7.78 6.03
CA ASN A 21 14.43 -8.52 7.26
C ASN A 21 15.73 -8.91 7.96
N HIS A 22 16.66 -9.51 7.24
CA HIS A 22 17.97 -9.89 7.79
C HIS A 22 18.73 -8.68 8.34
N ALA A 23 18.82 -7.58 7.58
CA ALA A 23 19.52 -6.38 8.02
C ALA A 23 18.90 -5.72 9.26
N VAL A 24 17.55 -5.74 9.38
CA VAL A 24 16.85 -5.25 10.58
C VAL A 24 17.11 -6.18 11.76
N MET A 25 17.01 -7.50 11.57
CA MET A 25 17.21 -8.48 12.64
C MET A 25 18.61 -8.42 13.26
N GLU A 26 19.66 -8.12 12.47
CA GLU A 26 21.03 -7.97 12.99
C GLU A 26 21.19 -6.83 14.01
N GLN A 27 20.29 -5.84 14.02
CA GLN A 27 20.38 -4.63 14.86
C GLN A 27 19.10 -4.38 15.68
N ASN A 28 18.24 -5.39 15.84
CA ASN A 28 16.89 -5.22 16.42
C ASN A 28 16.85 -5.51 17.92
N ASP A 29 17.72 -4.88 18.71
CA ASP A 29 17.74 -5.02 20.18
C ASP A 29 16.42 -4.57 20.86
N ALA A 30 15.65 -3.71 20.18
CA ALA A 30 14.40 -3.15 20.69
C ALA A 30 13.14 -3.92 20.26
N ASN A 31 13.27 -5.05 19.56
CA ASN A 31 12.16 -5.82 18.99
C ASN A 31 11.20 -4.96 18.14
N MET A 32 11.74 -4.02 17.39
CA MET A 32 10.96 -3.19 16.47
C MET A 32 10.62 -3.97 15.20
N PHE A 33 9.48 -3.68 14.61
CA PHE A 33 9.06 -4.25 13.33
C PHE A 33 8.61 -3.15 12.37
N VAL A 34 8.65 -3.47 11.08
CA VAL A 34 8.22 -2.56 10.03
C VAL A 34 7.25 -3.28 9.10
N THR A 35 6.12 -2.65 8.82
CA THR A 35 5.20 -3.07 7.77
C THR A 35 5.50 -2.29 6.49
N MET A 36 5.45 -2.95 5.34
CA MET A 36 5.66 -2.28 4.05
C MET A 36 5.02 -3.03 2.89
N PHE A 37 4.79 -2.31 1.82
CA PHE A 37 4.45 -2.86 0.52
C PHE A 37 5.60 -2.61 -0.45
N ILE A 38 6.22 -3.68 -0.93
CA ILE A 38 7.33 -3.62 -1.89
C ILE A 38 6.79 -4.03 -3.25
N GLY A 39 6.91 -3.17 -4.26
CA GLY A 39 6.39 -3.44 -5.59
C GLY A 39 7.35 -3.03 -6.70
N ALA A 40 7.41 -3.83 -7.77
CA ALA A 40 8.11 -3.55 -9.01
C ALA A 40 7.10 -3.53 -10.16
N LEU A 41 6.90 -2.35 -10.76
CA LEU A 41 5.97 -2.15 -11.87
C LEU A 41 6.74 -2.14 -13.20
N GLU A 42 6.41 -3.08 -14.08
CA GLU A 42 6.86 -3.09 -15.46
C GLU A 42 5.97 -2.14 -16.28
N LEU A 43 6.52 -1.01 -16.70
CA LEU A 43 5.75 0.04 -17.36
C LEU A 43 5.16 -0.38 -18.72
N ASP A 44 5.87 -1.23 -19.46
CA ASP A 44 5.47 -1.68 -20.80
C ASP A 44 4.29 -2.67 -20.74
N SER A 45 4.30 -3.58 -19.78
CA SER A 45 3.31 -4.64 -19.63
C SER A 45 2.17 -4.27 -18.68
N GLY A 46 2.42 -3.36 -17.72
CA GLY A 46 1.53 -3.06 -16.61
C GLY A 46 1.55 -4.16 -15.52
N ARG A 47 2.53 -5.07 -15.55
CA ARG A 47 2.69 -6.10 -14.53
C ARG A 47 3.31 -5.50 -13.27
N LEU A 48 2.61 -5.61 -12.17
CA LEU A 48 3.10 -5.28 -10.83
C LEU A 48 3.43 -6.58 -10.09
N SER A 49 4.73 -6.84 -9.87
CA SER A 49 5.18 -7.87 -8.93
C SER A 49 5.33 -7.24 -7.55
N TYR A 50 4.85 -7.88 -6.49
CA TYR A 50 4.84 -7.27 -5.16
C TYR A 50 4.98 -8.29 -4.04
N CYS A 51 5.45 -7.80 -2.90
CA CYS A 51 5.50 -8.51 -1.62
C CYS A 51 4.92 -7.57 -0.55
N SER A 52 3.78 -7.95 0.03
CA SER A 52 3.16 -7.22 1.15
C SER A 52 3.63 -7.84 2.46
N VAL A 53 4.34 -7.09 3.28
CA VAL A 53 4.91 -7.56 4.54
C VAL A 53 4.22 -6.87 5.72
N GLY A 54 3.10 -7.45 6.14
CA GLY A 54 2.25 -6.90 7.21
C GLY A 54 1.55 -5.58 6.85
N HIS A 55 1.54 -5.18 5.58
CA HIS A 55 0.93 -3.94 5.12
C HIS A 55 -0.51 -4.17 4.65
N ASN A 56 -1.35 -3.13 4.74
CA ASN A 56 -2.72 -3.16 4.24
C ASN A 56 -2.75 -3.48 2.73
N PRO A 57 -3.74 -4.27 2.26
CA PRO A 57 -3.86 -4.56 0.84
C PRO A 57 -4.21 -3.28 0.06
N PRO A 58 -3.49 -3.00 -1.05
CA PRO A 58 -3.82 -1.84 -1.88
C PRO A 58 -5.22 -1.90 -2.48
N LEU A 59 -5.79 -0.73 -2.77
CA LEU A 59 -7.03 -0.59 -3.53
C LEU A 59 -6.73 -0.48 -5.02
N LEU A 60 -7.46 -1.23 -5.82
CA LEU A 60 -7.41 -1.18 -7.28
C LEU A 60 -8.77 -0.80 -7.86
N VAL A 61 -8.78 0.17 -8.77
CA VAL A 61 -9.92 0.48 -9.63
C VAL A 61 -9.52 0.23 -11.07
N GLU A 62 -10.14 -0.75 -11.70
CA GLU A 62 -10.01 -1.01 -13.12
C GLU A 62 -11.08 -0.22 -13.90
N PRO A 63 -10.84 0.08 -15.20
CA PRO A 63 -11.85 0.72 -16.03
C PRO A 63 -13.19 -0.02 -15.99
N ASP A 64 -14.28 0.73 -15.85
CA ASP A 64 -15.66 0.21 -15.83
C ASP A 64 -15.96 -0.83 -14.71
N LYS A 65 -15.09 -0.93 -13.71
CA LYS A 65 -15.27 -1.80 -12.53
C LYS A 65 -15.35 -1.00 -11.24
N GLN A 66 -15.96 -1.63 -10.24
CA GLN A 66 -15.89 -1.11 -8.88
C GLN A 66 -14.50 -1.34 -8.29
N SER A 67 -14.17 -0.56 -7.27
CA SER A 67 -12.93 -0.75 -6.53
C SER A 67 -12.90 -2.10 -5.81
N SER A 68 -11.72 -2.69 -5.73
CA SER A 68 -11.47 -3.92 -5.01
C SER A 68 -10.12 -3.85 -4.30
N PHE A 69 -9.92 -4.72 -3.31
CA PHE A 69 -8.60 -4.92 -2.75
C PHE A 69 -7.76 -5.81 -3.67
N VAL A 70 -6.48 -5.47 -3.78
CA VAL A 70 -5.50 -6.38 -4.38
C VAL A 70 -5.29 -7.57 -3.43
N ASP A 71 -5.35 -8.79 -3.95
CA ASP A 71 -5.11 -9.98 -3.15
C ASP A 71 -3.69 -9.96 -2.57
N THR A 72 -3.56 -10.28 -1.29
CA THR A 72 -2.25 -10.35 -0.63
C THR A 72 -2.10 -11.67 0.13
N VAL A 73 -0.96 -12.35 -0.08
CA VAL A 73 -0.57 -13.48 0.76
C VAL A 73 -0.05 -12.93 2.09
N PRO A 74 -0.45 -13.51 3.23
CA PRO A 74 0.06 -13.10 4.52
C PRO A 74 1.57 -13.34 4.64
N ASN A 75 2.36 -12.26 4.64
CA ASN A 75 3.74 -12.26 5.07
C ASN A 75 3.83 -11.55 6.43
N ILE A 76 4.78 -11.94 7.26
CA ILE A 76 5.02 -11.26 8.52
C ILE A 76 5.71 -9.90 8.29
N PRO A 77 5.58 -8.93 9.22
CA PRO A 77 6.35 -7.70 9.17
C PRO A 77 7.86 -7.97 9.22
N ILE A 78 8.65 -7.05 8.65
CA ILE A 78 10.11 -7.04 8.75
C ILE A 78 10.53 -6.91 10.22
N GLY A 79 11.53 -7.69 10.65
CA GLY A 79 12.08 -7.62 12.01
C GLY A 79 11.40 -8.55 13.04
N VAL A 80 10.41 -9.37 12.62
CA VAL A 80 9.69 -10.29 13.52
C VAL A 80 10.36 -11.65 13.64
N CYS A 81 10.84 -12.22 12.53
CA CYS A 81 11.45 -13.55 12.51
C CYS A 81 12.56 -13.62 11.47
N ASP A 82 13.78 -13.98 11.92
CA ASP A 82 14.89 -14.19 10.99
C ASP A 82 14.67 -15.45 10.13
N GLY A 83 15.15 -15.40 8.88
CA GLY A 83 15.05 -16.53 7.95
C GLY A 83 13.63 -16.83 7.46
N PHE A 84 12.66 -15.93 7.65
CA PHE A 84 11.32 -16.10 7.09
C PHE A 84 11.36 -16.04 5.54
N GLU A 85 10.66 -16.99 4.90
CA GLU A 85 10.53 -17.04 3.45
C GLU A 85 9.36 -16.15 2.99
N PHE A 86 9.69 -14.98 2.44
CA PHE A 86 8.69 -14.05 1.92
C PHE A 86 8.16 -14.52 0.57
N THR A 87 6.83 -14.47 0.44
CA THR A 87 6.12 -14.82 -0.80
C THR A 87 5.75 -13.57 -1.57
N GLU A 88 6.11 -13.53 -2.85
CA GLU A 88 5.65 -12.48 -3.77
C GLU A 88 4.45 -12.94 -4.59
N GLN A 89 3.74 -11.95 -5.10
CA GLN A 89 2.60 -12.12 -5.99
C GLN A 89 2.72 -11.17 -7.18
N CYS A 90 1.84 -11.32 -8.14
CA CYS A 90 1.74 -10.37 -9.24
C CYS A 90 0.28 -10.07 -9.58
N VAL A 91 0.05 -8.86 -10.05
CA VAL A 91 -1.23 -8.41 -10.59
C VAL A 91 -0.97 -7.62 -11.87
N MET A 92 -1.90 -7.72 -12.82
CA MET A 92 -1.88 -6.87 -14.01
C MET A 92 -2.65 -5.59 -13.71
N LEU A 93 -2.02 -4.44 -13.95
CA LEU A 93 -2.66 -3.14 -13.92
C LEU A 93 -3.08 -2.78 -15.35
N PRO A 94 -4.37 -2.93 -15.70
CA PRO A 94 -4.85 -2.52 -17.01
C PRO A 94 -4.60 -1.03 -17.25
N LYS A 95 -4.58 -0.63 -18.53
CA LYS A 95 -4.57 0.80 -18.87
C LYS A 95 -5.78 1.48 -18.25
N GLU A 96 -5.61 2.74 -17.84
CA GLU A 96 -6.63 3.55 -17.15
C GLU A 96 -7.02 3.04 -15.75
N SER A 97 -6.29 2.04 -15.19
CA SER A 97 -6.49 1.62 -13.80
C SER A 97 -5.80 2.56 -12.82
N THR A 98 -6.31 2.58 -11.61
CA THR A 98 -5.77 3.36 -10.49
C THR A 98 -5.51 2.44 -9.30
N LEU A 99 -4.27 2.45 -8.81
CA LEU A 99 -3.83 1.72 -7.62
C LEU A 99 -3.56 2.72 -6.49
N LEU A 100 -4.15 2.49 -5.32
CA LEU A 100 -3.90 3.27 -4.11
C LEU A 100 -3.30 2.38 -3.04
N ILE A 101 -2.09 2.72 -2.58
CA ILE A 101 -1.41 2.13 -1.42
C ILE A 101 -1.56 3.10 -0.27
N TYR A 102 -1.87 2.62 0.94
CA TYR A 102 -2.22 3.47 2.08
C TYR A 102 -1.85 2.82 3.40
N THR A 103 -1.55 3.65 4.41
CA THR A 103 -1.40 3.20 5.81
C THR A 103 -2.75 3.10 6.51
N ASP A 104 -2.80 2.37 7.61
CA ASP A 104 -4.00 2.15 8.44
C ASP A 104 -4.66 3.43 8.93
N GLY A 105 -3.93 4.53 9.06
CA GLY A 105 -4.51 5.87 9.30
C GLY A 105 -5.60 6.29 8.31
N LEU A 106 -5.78 5.57 7.16
CA LEU A 106 -6.89 5.80 6.27
C LEU A 106 -8.17 5.07 6.73
N ASN A 107 -8.12 3.75 6.85
CA ASN A 107 -9.31 2.94 7.17
C ASN A 107 -9.66 2.93 8.66
N GLU A 108 -8.68 3.21 9.53
CA GLU A 108 -8.84 3.28 10.98
C GLU A 108 -9.04 4.72 11.51
N ALA A 109 -9.19 5.70 10.61
CA ALA A 109 -9.57 7.05 11.00
C ALA A 109 -10.86 7.03 11.80
N GLU A 110 -10.85 7.65 12.98
CA GLU A 110 -12.00 7.71 13.91
C GLU A 110 -12.72 9.06 13.82
N ASN A 111 -14.03 9.03 14.03
CA ASN A 111 -14.82 10.23 14.26
C ASN A 111 -15.05 10.46 15.77
N SER A 112 -15.70 11.57 16.13
CA SER A 112 -16.01 11.92 17.53
C SER A 112 -16.91 10.91 18.27
N ASN A 113 -17.53 9.96 17.56
CA ASN A 113 -18.31 8.88 18.13
C ASN A 113 -17.50 7.57 18.29
N CYS A 114 -16.20 7.60 18.06
CA CYS A 114 -15.32 6.41 18.02
C CYS A 114 -15.73 5.39 16.95
N GLU A 115 -16.31 5.83 15.85
CA GLU A 115 -16.58 4.99 14.69
C GLU A 115 -15.40 5.07 13.72
N LEU A 116 -14.99 3.93 13.16
CA LEU A 116 -13.95 3.88 12.12
C LEU A 116 -14.52 4.25 10.75
N LEU A 117 -13.71 4.86 9.90
CA LEU A 117 -14.04 5.09 8.50
C LEU A 117 -14.38 3.78 7.80
N GLY A 118 -13.53 2.78 7.96
CA GLY A 118 -13.74 1.40 7.53
C GLY A 118 -13.57 1.19 6.02
N ASN A 119 -13.42 -0.08 5.67
CA ASN A 119 -13.13 -0.50 4.31
C ASN A 119 -14.26 -0.22 3.32
N GLU A 120 -15.52 -0.32 3.75
CA GLU A 120 -16.69 -0.13 2.86
C GLU A 120 -16.79 1.30 2.33
N ARG A 121 -16.62 2.32 3.21
CA ARG A 121 -16.65 3.73 2.80
C ARG A 121 -15.49 4.06 1.89
N MET A 122 -14.31 3.51 2.20
CA MET A 122 -13.11 3.69 1.41
C MET A 122 -13.25 3.09 -0.01
N LEU A 123 -13.75 1.86 -0.13
CA LEU A 123 -14.06 1.22 -1.42
C LEU A 123 -15.13 2.00 -2.18
N GLY A 124 -16.20 2.41 -1.50
CA GLY A 124 -17.27 3.20 -2.11
C GLY A 124 -16.76 4.51 -2.73
N GLU A 125 -15.97 5.28 -1.99
CA GLU A 125 -15.38 6.53 -2.50
C GLU A 125 -14.43 6.24 -3.67
N MET A 126 -13.52 5.28 -3.51
CA MET A 126 -12.52 4.94 -4.53
C MET A 126 -13.16 4.52 -5.86
N SER A 127 -14.32 3.86 -5.85
CA SER A 127 -15.05 3.47 -7.06
C SER A 127 -15.45 4.66 -7.94
N HIS A 128 -15.64 5.84 -7.34
CA HIS A 128 -15.99 7.07 -8.07
C HIS A 128 -14.76 7.85 -8.55
N LEU A 129 -13.56 7.48 -8.13
CA LEU A 129 -12.32 8.23 -8.38
C LEU A 129 -11.48 7.66 -9.52
N GLY A 130 -11.83 6.51 -10.09
CA GLY A 130 -11.03 5.79 -11.09
C GLY A 130 -10.65 6.60 -12.34
N ASN A 131 -11.45 7.61 -12.70
CA ASN A 131 -11.19 8.47 -13.85
C ASN A 131 -10.43 9.77 -13.53
N LEU A 132 -10.11 10.00 -12.26
CA LEU A 132 -9.40 11.21 -11.82
C LEU A 132 -7.88 11.06 -11.96
N SER A 133 -7.15 12.18 -11.91
CA SER A 133 -5.70 12.14 -11.81
C SER A 133 -5.26 11.53 -10.47
N ALA A 134 -4.07 10.92 -10.42
CA ALA A 134 -3.52 10.37 -9.18
C ALA A 134 -3.50 11.40 -8.03
N ARG A 135 -3.18 12.66 -8.35
CA ARG A 135 -3.22 13.77 -7.39
C ARG A 135 -4.62 13.99 -6.84
N SER A 136 -5.63 14.06 -7.73
CA SER A 136 -7.01 14.28 -7.32
C SER A 136 -7.56 13.13 -6.50
N VAL A 137 -7.14 11.89 -6.78
CA VAL A 137 -7.49 10.72 -5.94
C VAL A 137 -6.96 10.91 -4.52
N VAL A 138 -5.67 11.23 -4.35
CA VAL A 138 -5.07 11.47 -3.03
C VAL A 138 -5.79 12.60 -2.30
N GLU A 139 -6.03 13.74 -2.97
CA GLU A 139 -6.73 14.89 -2.38
C GLU A 139 -8.15 14.52 -1.90
N ARG A 140 -8.88 13.72 -2.69
CA ARG A 140 -10.23 13.26 -2.32
C ARG A 140 -10.21 12.28 -1.15
N MET A 141 -9.25 11.36 -1.09
CA MET A 141 -9.12 10.43 0.03
C MET A 141 -8.75 11.16 1.33
N ILE A 142 -7.89 12.19 1.26
CA ILE A 142 -7.62 13.07 2.42
C ILE A 142 -8.88 13.80 2.86
N GLN A 143 -9.67 14.35 1.92
CA GLN A 143 -10.95 15.00 2.22
C GLN A 143 -11.97 14.05 2.85
N LEU A 144 -11.99 12.79 2.41
CA LEU A 144 -12.84 11.76 2.99
C LEU A 144 -12.50 11.55 4.48
N VAL A 145 -11.21 11.37 4.80
CA VAL A 145 -10.75 11.21 6.19
C VAL A 145 -11.07 12.44 7.03
N THR A 146 -10.66 13.62 6.56
CA THR A 146 -10.87 14.86 7.33
C THR A 146 -12.34 15.20 7.52
N GLY A 147 -13.17 14.96 6.52
CA GLY A 147 -14.63 15.14 6.62
C GLY A 147 -15.30 14.14 7.56
N PHE A 148 -14.80 12.91 7.60
CA PHE A 148 -15.31 11.87 8.50
C PHE A 148 -14.87 12.08 9.94
N ALA A 149 -13.59 12.40 10.17
CA ALA A 149 -13.04 12.66 11.50
C ALA A 149 -13.63 13.93 12.15
N GLY A 150 -13.90 14.96 11.33
CA GLY A 150 -14.42 16.23 11.82
C GLY A 150 -13.46 16.91 12.81
N GLU A 151 -13.88 17.07 14.08
CA GLU A 151 -13.06 17.66 15.14
C GLU A 151 -12.27 16.61 15.96
N ALA A 152 -12.39 15.32 15.62
CA ALA A 152 -11.62 14.28 16.31
C ALA A 152 -10.12 14.42 16.00
N GLU A 153 -9.27 14.13 16.99
CA GLU A 153 -7.82 14.07 16.77
C GLU A 153 -7.49 12.91 15.82
N GLN A 154 -6.49 13.12 14.95
CA GLN A 154 -6.00 12.07 14.08
C GLN A 154 -5.38 10.93 14.90
N SER A 155 -5.89 9.72 14.70
CA SER A 155 -5.50 8.54 15.48
C SER A 155 -4.14 7.98 15.07
N ASP A 156 -3.76 8.12 13.79
CA ASP A 156 -2.50 7.60 13.25
C ASP A 156 -2.04 8.39 12.01
N ASP A 157 -0.79 8.17 11.60
CA ASP A 157 -0.18 8.82 10.44
C ASP A 157 -0.81 8.33 9.12
N LEU A 158 -1.29 9.28 8.33
CA LEU A 158 -1.90 9.03 7.03
C LEU A 158 -0.87 9.18 5.90
N THR A 159 -0.51 8.06 5.28
CA THR A 159 0.34 8.06 4.09
C THR A 159 -0.42 7.44 2.92
N LEU A 160 -0.42 8.13 1.78
CA LEU A 160 -1.10 7.69 0.55
C LEU A 160 -0.14 7.76 -0.64
N LEU A 161 -0.09 6.68 -1.42
CA LEU A 161 0.59 6.63 -2.71
C LEU A 161 -0.40 6.18 -3.78
N CYS A 162 -0.65 7.02 -4.77
CA CYS A 162 -1.53 6.69 -5.89
C CYS A 162 -0.73 6.54 -7.19
N VAL A 163 -0.91 5.41 -7.85
CA VAL A 163 -0.36 5.12 -9.17
C VAL A 163 -1.50 4.98 -10.15
N ARG A 164 -1.45 5.73 -11.27
CA ARG A 164 -2.41 5.64 -12.35
C ARG A 164 -1.72 5.22 -13.65
N SER A 165 -2.24 4.15 -14.26
CA SER A 165 -1.86 3.74 -15.60
C SER A 165 -2.59 4.63 -16.61
N VAL A 166 -1.85 5.27 -17.51
CA VAL A 166 -2.42 6.13 -18.57
C VAL A 166 -1.98 5.65 -19.93
N SER A 167 -2.86 5.76 -20.92
CA SER A 167 -2.48 5.54 -22.31
C SER A 167 -1.83 6.82 -22.83
N TYR A 168 -0.58 6.75 -23.26
CA TYR A 168 -0.01 7.78 -24.11
C TYR A 168 -0.48 7.48 -25.54
N THR A 169 -1.35 8.31 -26.07
CA THR A 169 -1.69 8.37 -27.49
C THR A 169 -0.73 9.28 -28.22
#